data_339c08d668fda969fc201790b3f43493
#
_entry.id   339c08d668fda969fc201790b3f43493
#
_cell.length_a   1.000
_cell.length_b   1.000
_cell.length_c   1.000
_cell.angle_alpha   90.00
_cell.angle_beta   90.00
_cell.angle_gamma   90.00
#
_symmetry.space_group_name_H-M   'P 1'
#
loop_
_entity.id
_entity.type
_entity.pdbx_description
1 polymer ?
#
loop_
_entity_poly.entity_id
_entity_poly.type
_entity_poly.pdbx_seq_one_letter_code
_entity_poly.pdbx_strand_id
1 'polypeptide(L)'
;MTPDSSDPVDRDERRSTDHHGHDIIDPLYVGIVTVSSSRAGESDPDDPGGDTIQACFEADDHEVRERLLVRDDYAAIRTAVRGLVSRRDIDVVLTTGGTGVTADDVSPEATSSLFERELPGFGELFRSLSWEEVGTRAMASRATAGIAVDTPVFCLPGSTNACQTACEKLIVPEAPHLAGLATSHRVDVTDQSLSDYAGED
;
A
#
# COMPACT_ATOMS: atom_id res chain seq x y z
N MET A 1 -34.14 6.52 8.86
CA MET A 1 -32.73 6.73 9.20
C MET A 1 -31.98 6.39 7.94
N THR A 2 -31.66 7.40 7.14
CA THR A 2 -30.83 7.24 5.93
C THR A 2 -29.43 6.93 6.41
N PRO A 3 -28.75 5.90 5.88
CA PRO A 3 -27.35 5.67 6.21
C PRO A 3 -26.56 6.91 5.85
N ASP A 4 -25.69 7.33 6.76
CA ASP A 4 -24.73 8.41 6.51
C ASP A 4 -23.81 7.91 5.38
N SER A 5 -23.72 8.67 4.29
CA SER A 5 -22.93 8.29 3.10
C SER A 5 -21.41 8.30 3.34
N SER A 6 -20.98 8.43 4.61
CA SER A 6 -19.59 8.46 5.05
C SER A 6 -19.11 7.11 5.63
N ASP A 7 -20.00 6.15 5.88
CA ASP A 7 -19.57 4.84 6.35
C ASP A 7 -18.85 4.06 5.23
N PRO A 8 -17.69 3.45 5.53
CA PRO A 8 -16.97 2.67 4.53
C PRO A 8 -17.81 1.47 4.06
N VAL A 9 -17.95 1.34 2.75
CA VAL A 9 -18.54 0.15 2.14
C VAL A 9 -17.64 -1.05 2.43
N ASP A 10 -18.23 -2.17 2.84
CA ASP A 10 -17.47 -3.38 3.17
C ASP A 10 -16.60 -3.81 1.98
N ARG A 11 -15.41 -4.33 2.27
CA ARG A 11 -14.47 -4.82 1.25
C ARG A 11 -15.11 -5.89 0.36
N ASP A 12 -15.89 -6.79 0.95
CA ASP A 12 -16.55 -7.87 0.20
C ASP A 12 -17.65 -7.35 -0.73
N GLU A 13 -18.30 -6.22 -0.40
CA GLU A 13 -19.27 -5.56 -1.28
C GLU A 13 -18.61 -4.87 -2.49
N ARG A 14 -17.33 -4.50 -2.38
CA ARG A 14 -16.50 -3.91 -3.45
C ARG A 14 -15.71 -4.96 -4.23
N ARG A 15 -15.83 -6.23 -3.83
CA ARG A 15 -15.18 -7.34 -4.54
C ARG A 15 -15.94 -7.65 -5.82
N SER A 16 -15.20 -7.82 -6.90
CA SER A 16 -15.70 -8.27 -8.18
C SER A 16 -14.67 -9.16 -8.88
N THR A 17 -14.94 -9.55 -10.10
CA THR A 17 -14.01 -10.38 -10.88
C THR A 17 -13.68 -9.65 -12.17
N ASP A 18 -12.38 -9.56 -12.49
CA ASP A 18 -11.93 -8.96 -13.74
C ASP A 18 -12.25 -9.84 -14.96
N HIS A 19 -11.94 -9.34 -16.16
CA HIS A 19 -12.18 -10.05 -17.41
C HIS A 19 -11.31 -11.30 -17.61
N HIS A 20 -10.31 -11.53 -16.76
CA HIS A 20 -9.49 -12.74 -16.71
C HIS A 20 -9.96 -13.73 -15.64
N GLY A 21 -10.98 -13.41 -14.87
CA GLY A 21 -11.53 -14.24 -13.82
C GLY A 21 -10.79 -14.13 -12.47
N HIS A 22 -9.98 -13.08 -12.27
CA HIS A 22 -9.30 -12.83 -11.01
C HIS A 22 -10.13 -11.92 -10.12
N ASP A 23 -10.08 -12.16 -8.82
CA ASP A 23 -10.68 -11.28 -7.82
C ASP A 23 -10.02 -9.91 -7.82
N ILE A 24 -10.84 -8.86 -7.83
CA ILE A 24 -10.42 -7.48 -7.67
C ILE A 24 -11.24 -6.80 -6.57
N ILE A 25 -10.69 -5.75 -5.97
CA ILE A 25 -11.40 -4.85 -5.07
C ILE A 25 -11.39 -3.46 -5.70
N ASP A 26 -12.57 -2.93 -6.00
CA ASP A 26 -12.74 -1.66 -6.66
C ASP A 26 -14.09 -1.00 -6.25
N PRO A 27 -14.10 0.28 -5.81
CA PRO A 27 -12.94 1.16 -5.56
C PRO A 27 -12.08 0.72 -4.38
N LEU A 28 -10.80 1.16 -4.36
CA LEU A 28 -9.88 0.93 -3.25
C LEU A 28 -10.01 2.00 -2.18
N TYR A 29 -9.78 1.62 -0.94
CA TYR A 29 -9.54 2.50 0.20
C TYR A 29 -8.06 2.53 0.54
N VAL A 30 -7.48 3.71 0.51
CA VAL A 30 -6.03 3.92 0.52
C VAL A 30 -5.56 4.55 1.82
N GLY A 31 -4.47 4.01 2.38
CA GLY A 31 -3.73 4.62 3.47
C GLY A 31 -2.38 5.16 2.98
N ILE A 32 -2.01 6.38 3.37
CA ILE A 32 -0.75 7.01 2.99
C ILE A 32 0.06 7.34 4.24
N VAL A 33 1.35 6.99 4.24
CA VAL A 33 2.31 7.35 5.27
C VAL A 33 3.44 8.17 4.64
N THR A 34 3.46 9.46 4.92
CA THR A 34 4.57 10.33 4.53
C THR A 34 5.64 10.32 5.59
N VAL A 35 6.87 10.03 5.17
CA VAL A 35 8.05 9.94 6.04
C VAL A 35 8.92 11.17 5.83
N SER A 36 8.99 12.04 6.86
CA SER A 36 9.81 13.26 6.83
C SER A 36 10.04 13.83 8.22
N SER A 37 11.27 13.79 8.70
CA SER A 37 11.62 14.35 10.02
C SER A 37 11.48 15.87 10.07
N SER A 38 11.75 16.57 8.96
CA SER A 38 11.62 18.03 8.91
C SER A 38 10.17 18.49 9.02
N ARG A 39 9.24 17.77 8.40
CA ARG A 39 7.81 18.13 8.36
C ARG A 39 7.02 17.63 9.56
N ALA A 40 7.39 16.49 10.14
CA ALA A 40 6.66 15.86 11.26
C ALA A 40 6.62 16.71 12.57
N GLY A 41 7.31 17.85 12.60
CA GLY A 41 7.26 18.81 13.71
C GLY A 41 6.50 20.09 13.40
N GLU A 42 5.98 20.26 12.19
CA GLU A 42 5.26 21.45 11.75
C GLU A 42 3.77 21.37 12.09
N SER A 43 3.13 22.52 12.31
CA SER A 43 1.70 22.58 12.64
C SER A 43 0.81 22.44 11.40
N ASP A 44 1.34 22.75 10.23
CA ASP A 44 0.66 22.66 8.92
C ASP A 44 1.71 22.28 7.85
N PRO A 45 2.11 21.00 7.80
CA PRO A 45 3.19 20.56 6.95
C PRO A 45 2.73 20.45 5.49
N ASP A 46 3.53 21.01 4.58
CA ASP A 46 3.39 20.75 3.14
C ASP A 46 3.77 19.29 2.83
N ASP A 47 2.89 18.54 2.14
CA ASP A 47 3.08 17.12 1.81
C ASP A 47 2.89 16.82 0.32
N PRO A 48 3.76 17.34 -0.55
CA PRO A 48 3.60 17.19 -2.00
C PRO A 48 3.68 15.74 -2.49
N GLY A 49 4.38 14.85 -1.76
CA GLY A 49 4.43 13.42 -2.07
C GLY A 49 3.08 12.74 -1.80
N GLY A 50 2.52 12.95 -0.60
CA GLY A 50 1.21 12.44 -0.25
C GLY A 50 0.09 13.04 -1.11
N ASP A 51 0.16 14.33 -1.42
CA ASP A 51 -0.82 14.99 -2.31
C ASP A 51 -0.79 14.38 -3.72
N THR A 52 0.40 14.08 -4.24
CA THR A 52 0.56 13.43 -5.55
C THR A 52 -0.05 12.02 -5.54
N ILE A 53 0.23 11.23 -4.51
CA ILE A 53 -0.33 9.88 -4.37
C ILE A 53 -1.86 9.97 -4.30
N GLN A 54 -2.40 10.84 -3.45
CA GLN A 54 -3.83 11.03 -3.31
C GLN A 54 -4.48 11.41 -4.64
N ALA A 55 -3.93 12.39 -5.35
CA ALA A 55 -4.46 12.84 -6.64
C ALA A 55 -4.47 11.71 -7.70
N CYS A 56 -3.45 10.84 -7.72
CA CYS A 56 -3.41 9.69 -8.63
C CYS A 56 -4.53 8.69 -8.36
N PHE A 57 -4.79 8.38 -7.09
CA PHE A 57 -5.84 7.43 -6.74
C PHE A 57 -7.25 8.01 -6.91
N GLU A 58 -7.46 9.27 -6.53
CA GLU A 58 -8.75 9.96 -6.70
C GLU A 58 -9.11 10.16 -8.19
N ALA A 59 -8.12 10.30 -9.08
CA ALA A 59 -8.34 10.38 -10.52
C ALA A 59 -8.90 9.08 -11.14
N ASP A 60 -8.77 7.96 -10.44
CA ASP A 60 -9.28 6.63 -10.84
C ASP A 60 -10.39 6.13 -9.90
N ASP A 61 -11.14 7.08 -9.31
CA ASP A 61 -12.31 6.87 -8.47
C ASP A 61 -12.04 6.08 -7.16
N HIS A 62 -10.78 5.99 -6.72
CA HIS A 62 -10.39 5.42 -5.42
C HIS A 62 -10.44 6.48 -4.31
N GLU A 63 -10.48 6.05 -3.04
CA GLU A 63 -10.62 6.95 -1.90
C GLU A 63 -9.47 6.86 -0.92
N VAL A 64 -8.84 8.00 -0.59
CA VAL A 64 -7.84 8.09 0.48
C VAL A 64 -8.54 8.25 1.82
N ARG A 65 -8.48 7.24 2.68
CA ARG A 65 -9.12 7.17 3.99
C ARG A 65 -8.27 7.71 5.13
N GLU A 66 -6.95 7.63 5.00
CA GLU A 66 -6.05 8.06 6.05
C GLU A 66 -4.72 8.56 5.49
N ARG A 67 -4.23 9.67 6.05
CA ARG A 67 -2.89 10.20 5.78
C ARG A 67 -2.16 10.42 7.08
N LEU A 68 -0.99 9.85 7.21
CA LEU A 68 -0.13 9.98 8.38
C LEU A 68 1.20 10.60 7.97
N LEU A 69 1.68 11.55 8.75
CA LEU A 69 3.03 12.11 8.61
C LEU A 69 3.87 11.67 9.81
N VAL A 70 4.96 10.97 9.54
CA VAL A 70 5.85 10.42 10.57
C VAL A 70 7.31 10.84 10.34
N ARG A 71 8.13 10.75 11.37
CA ARG A 71 9.57 11.00 11.27
C ARG A 71 10.27 9.82 10.57
N ASP A 72 11.47 10.09 10.04
CA ASP A 72 12.41 9.08 9.53
C ASP A 72 12.96 8.24 10.72
N ASP A 73 12.08 7.46 11.32
CA ASP A 73 12.36 6.58 12.45
C ASP A 73 11.73 5.20 12.18
N TYR A 74 12.54 4.16 12.32
CA TYR A 74 12.12 2.78 12.04
C TYR A 74 10.85 2.37 12.79
N ALA A 75 10.78 2.69 14.10
CA ALA A 75 9.65 2.28 14.94
C ALA A 75 8.38 3.09 14.59
N ALA A 76 8.54 4.40 14.31
CA ALA A 76 7.45 5.27 13.90
C ALA A 76 6.83 4.80 12.57
N ILE A 77 7.66 4.57 11.55
CA ILE A 77 7.23 4.09 10.23
C ILE A 77 6.53 2.74 10.35
N ARG A 78 7.18 1.77 11.01
CA ARG A 78 6.64 0.44 11.21
C ARG A 78 5.30 0.46 11.96
N THR A 79 5.17 1.31 12.97
CA THR A 79 3.93 1.44 13.75
C THR A 79 2.80 2.03 12.90
N ALA A 80 3.07 3.07 12.11
CA ALA A 80 2.10 3.69 11.22
C ALA A 80 1.60 2.69 10.17
N VAL A 81 2.52 2.03 9.45
CA VAL A 81 2.16 1.03 8.43
C VAL A 81 1.37 -0.13 9.05
N ARG A 82 1.84 -0.67 10.19
CA ARG A 82 1.14 -1.75 10.89
C ARG A 82 -0.27 -1.34 11.32
N GLY A 83 -0.44 -0.10 11.78
CA GLY A 83 -1.75 0.44 12.15
C GLY A 83 -2.71 0.44 10.96
N LEU A 84 -2.26 0.87 9.79
CA LEU A 84 -3.08 0.92 8.57
C LEU A 84 -3.42 -0.46 8.03
N VAL A 85 -2.46 -1.37 7.88
CA VAL A 85 -2.71 -2.72 7.35
C VAL A 85 -3.58 -3.58 8.27
N SER A 86 -3.74 -3.19 9.53
CA SER A 86 -4.64 -3.87 10.48
C SER A 86 -6.08 -3.40 10.39
N ARG A 87 -6.36 -2.34 9.63
CA ARG A 87 -7.70 -1.78 9.43
C ARG A 87 -8.43 -2.53 8.32
N ARG A 88 -9.73 -2.76 8.52
CA ARG A 88 -10.58 -3.38 7.50
C ARG A 88 -11.04 -2.43 6.41
N ASP A 89 -10.98 -1.13 6.68
CA ASP A 89 -11.33 -0.05 5.75
C ASP A 89 -10.12 0.52 5.00
N ILE A 90 -9.02 -0.23 4.93
CA ILE A 90 -7.82 0.09 4.12
C ILE A 90 -7.46 -1.13 3.28
N ASP A 91 -7.40 -0.98 1.97
CA ASP A 91 -7.12 -2.05 1.01
C ASP A 91 -5.70 -2.01 0.47
N VAL A 92 -5.07 -0.84 0.48
CA VAL A 92 -3.70 -0.63 0.04
C VAL A 92 -3.02 0.44 0.89
N VAL A 93 -1.74 0.27 1.18
CA VAL A 93 -0.94 1.24 1.93
C VAL A 93 0.26 1.69 1.09
N LEU A 94 0.49 2.99 1.04
CA LEU A 94 1.67 3.56 0.41
C LEU A 94 2.49 4.34 1.45
N THR A 95 3.82 4.15 1.44
CA THR A 95 4.72 5.04 2.15
C THR A 95 5.50 5.89 1.14
N THR A 96 5.80 7.14 1.46
CA THR A 96 6.62 8.02 0.61
C THR A 96 7.67 8.73 1.45
N GLY A 97 8.93 8.67 1.01
CA GLY A 97 10.11 9.20 1.70
C GLY A 97 10.97 8.13 2.36
N GLY A 98 12.21 8.48 2.72
CA GLY A 98 13.15 7.62 3.45
C GLY A 98 13.59 6.35 2.71
N THR A 99 13.66 6.38 1.35
CA THR A 99 14.08 5.21 0.54
C THR A 99 15.47 5.37 -0.09
N GLY A 100 16.22 6.38 0.27
CA GLY A 100 17.57 6.62 -0.21
C GLY A 100 18.61 5.73 0.47
N VAL A 101 19.87 6.21 0.49
CA VAL A 101 21.02 5.45 0.96
C VAL A 101 21.70 6.09 2.19
N THR A 102 21.10 7.12 2.78
CA THR A 102 21.60 7.72 4.00
C THR A 102 21.24 6.88 5.23
N ALA A 103 21.85 7.14 6.37
CA ALA A 103 21.59 6.39 7.60
C ALA A 103 20.14 6.58 8.11
N ASP A 104 19.52 7.71 7.75
CA ASP A 104 18.16 8.04 8.16
C ASP A 104 17.09 7.46 7.19
N ASP A 105 17.51 6.98 6.01
CA ASP A 105 16.62 6.33 5.06
C ASP A 105 16.32 4.89 5.50
N VAL A 106 15.31 4.69 6.32
CA VAL A 106 14.96 3.39 6.92
C VAL A 106 13.58 2.87 6.52
N SER A 107 12.89 3.57 5.62
CA SER A 107 11.53 3.20 5.20
C SER A 107 11.44 1.80 4.59
N PRO A 108 12.37 1.36 3.72
CA PRO A 108 12.32 0.01 3.16
C PRO A 108 12.44 -1.07 4.24
N GLU A 109 13.37 -0.93 5.18
CA GLU A 109 13.59 -1.88 6.26
C GLU A 109 12.40 -1.93 7.22
N ALA A 110 11.87 -0.76 7.62
CA ALA A 110 10.74 -0.68 8.52
C ALA A 110 9.48 -1.33 7.90
N THR A 111 9.23 -1.05 6.61
CA THR A 111 8.07 -1.54 5.89
C THR A 111 8.21 -3.03 5.57
N SER A 112 9.36 -3.47 5.04
CA SER A 112 9.60 -4.87 4.69
C SER A 112 9.58 -5.81 5.90
N SER A 113 9.85 -5.30 7.11
CA SER A 113 9.73 -6.10 8.34
C SER A 113 8.31 -6.57 8.64
N LEU A 114 7.32 -6.04 7.94
CA LEU A 114 5.90 -6.42 8.06
C LEU A 114 5.45 -7.37 6.94
N PHE A 115 6.26 -7.54 5.91
CA PHE A 115 5.87 -8.35 4.75
C PHE A 115 5.83 -9.84 5.07
N GLU A 116 4.73 -10.47 4.72
CA GLU A 116 4.58 -11.92 4.66
C GLU A 116 5.07 -12.47 3.31
N ARG A 117 4.92 -11.66 2.27
CA ARG A 117 5.38 -11.93 0.90
C ARG A 117 5.94 -10.66 0.30
N GLU A 118 7.11 -10.75 -0.29
CA GLU A 118 7.73 -9.64 -1.03
C GLU A 118 7.23 -9.61 -2.48
N LEU A 119 7.14 -8.42 -3.06
CA LEU A 119 6.82 -8.18 -4.46
C LEU A 119 8.03 -7.53 -5.16
N PRO A 120 9.12 -8.27 -5.41
CA PRO A 120 10.37 -7.72 -5.94
C PRO A 120 10.19 -7.09 -7.31
N GLY A 121 9.25 -7.60 -8.13
CA GLY A 121 8.92 -7.06 -9.44
C GLY A 121 8.51 -5.59 -9.42
N PHE A 122 7.89 -5.11 -8.34
CA PHE A 122 7.58 -3.69 -8.21
C PHE A 122 8.86 -2.84 -8.24
N GLY A 123 9.83 -3.15 -7.39
CA GLY A 123 11.08 -2.39 -7.32
C GLY A 123 11.89 -2.47 -8.63
N GLU A 124 11.86 -3.60 -9.32
CA GLU A 124 12.51 -3.79 -10.62
C GLU A 124 11.88 -2.92 -11.70
N LEU A 125 10.56 -2.96 -11.85
CA LEU A 125 9.81 -2.16 -12.81
C LEU A 125 9.93 -0.66 -12.50
N PHE A 126 9.81 -0.27 -11.24
CA PHE A 126 9.95 1.12 -10.82
C PHE A 126 11.34 1.68 -11.17
N ARG A 127 12.42 0.95 -10.87
CA ARG A 127 13.78 1.38 -11.24
C ARG A 127 13.99 1.41 -12.75
N SER A 128 13.38 0.49 -13.49
CA SER A 128 13.42 0.51 -14.97
C SER A 128 12.76 1.76 -15.54
N LEU A 129 11.58 2.13 -15.04
CA LEU A 129 10.89 3.37 -15.44
C LEU A 129 11.68 4.61 -15.02
N SER A 130 12.21 4.61 -13.80
CA SER A 130 13.02 5.73 -13.29
C SER A 130 14.31 5.92 -14.08
N TRP A 131 14.87 4.88 -14.69
CA TRP A 131 16.05 4.98 -15.54
C TRP A 131 15.83 5.93 -16.72
N GLU A 132 14.66 5.90 -17.33
CA GLU A 132 14.31 6.76 -18.45
C GLU A 132 14.30 8.26 -18.04
N GLU A 133 14.01 8.55 -16.76
CA GLU A 133 13.84 9.90 -16.25
C GLU A 133 15.13 10.47 -15.61
N VAL A 134 15.80 9.65 -14.79
CA VAL A 134 16.91 10.10 -13.94
C VAL A 134 18.23 9.35 -14.20
N GLY A 135 18.25 8.42 -15.16
CA GLY A 135 19.43 7.66 -15.55
C GLY A 135 19.99 6.85 -14.37
N THR A 136 21.31 6.86 -14.21
CA THR A 136 22.01 6.08 -13.18
C THR A 136 21.58 6.37 -11.74
N ARG A 137 20.94 7.50 -11.47
CA ARG A 137 20.41 7.83 -10.14
C ARG A 137 19.32 6.85 -9.68
N ALA A 138 18.62 6.20 -10.61
CA ALA A 138 17.63 5.18 -10.32
C ALA A 138 18.21 4.01 -9.48
N MET A 139 19.53 3.74 -9.60
CA MET A 139 20.22 2.70 -8.86
C MET A 139 20.21 2.94 -7.33
N ALA A 140 20.10 4.19 -6.89
CA ALA A 140 20.08 4.54 -5.46
C ALA A 140 18.70 4.39 -4.83
N SER A 141 17.65 4.14 -5.62
CA SER A 141 16.30 3.93 -5.10
C SER A 141 16.14 2.52 -4.54
N ARG A 142 15.73 2.44 -3.27
CA ARG A 142 15.39 1.19 -2.59
C ARG A 142 13.89 0.99 -2.46
N ALA A 143 13.12 1.56 -3.41
CA ALA A 143 11.68 1.33 -3.50
C ALA A 143 11.37 -0.18 -3.53
N THR A 144 10.38 -0.59 -2.73
CA THR A 144 10.01 -1.98 -2.53
C THR A 144 8.51 -2.13 -2.30
N ALA A 145 7.99 -3.34 -2.45
CA ALA A 145 6.60 -3.65 -2.13
C ALA A 145 6.45 -5.07 -1.60
N GLY A 146 5.34 -5.32 -0.92
CA GLY A 146 4.99 -6.64 -0.39
C GLY A 146 3.55 -6.69 0.11
N ILE A 147 3.16 -7.85 0.60
CA ILE A 147 1.86 -8.08 1.24
C ILE A 147 2.08 -8.18 2.75
N ALA A 148 1.33 -7.39 3.51
CA ALA A 148 1.31 -7.41 4.97
C ALA A 148 -0.14 -7.50 5.47
N VAL A 149 -0.47 -8.51 6.25
CA VAL A 149 -1.84 -8.74 6.78
C VAL A 149 -2.90 -8.66 5.67
N ASP A 150 -2.67 -9.36 4.55
CA ASP A 150 -3.55 -9.37 3.37
C ASP A 150 -3.73 -7.99 2.69
N THR A 151 -2.83 -7.05 2.91
CA THR A 151 -2.85 -5.70 2.33
C THR A 151 -1.58 -5.45 1.52
N PRO A 152 -1.67 -5.10 0.23
CA PRO A 152 -0.53 -4.61 -0.54
C PRO A 152 0.05 -3.34 0.07
N VAL A 153 1.37 -3.31 0.22
CA VAL A 153 2.11 -2.17 0.76
C VAL A 153 3.23 -1.80 -0.19
N PHE A 154 3.29 -0.52 -0.57
CA PHE A 154 4.30 0.03 -1.48
C PHE A 154 5.14 1.09 -0.76
N CYS A 155 6.45 0.98 -0.86
CA CYS A 155 7.40 1.92 -0.28
C CYS A 155 8.08 2.74 -1.39
N LEU A 156 7.75 4.05 -1.47
CA LEU A 156 8.10 4.94 -2.55
C LEU A 156 9.14 5.99 -2.14
N PRO A 157 9.94 6.51 -3.09
CA PRO A 157 10.75 7.70 -2.85
C PRO A 157 9.89 8.94 -2.54
N GLY A 158 10.50 9.92 -1.85
CA GLY A 158 9.80 11.14 -1.42
C GLY A 158 9.62 12.21 -2.49
N SER A 159 10.11 12.04 -3.73
CA SER A 159 9.91 13.02 -4.79
C SER A 159 8.55 12.86 -5.47
N THR A 160 7.88 13.97 -5.76
CA THR A 160 6.57 13.99 -6.45
C THR A 160 6.61 13.25 -7.78
N ASN A 161 7.65 13.45 -8.57
CA ASN A 161 7.80 12.75 -9.85
C ASN A 161 7.91 11.23 -9.67
N ALA A 162 8.64 10.75 -8.66
CA ALA A 162 8.74 9.32 -8.36
C ALA A 162 7.39 8.74 -7.88
N CYS A 163 6.66 9.49 -7.04
CA CYS A 163 5.31 9.11 -6.62
C CYS A 163 4.35 9.03 -7.82
N GLN A 164 4.36 10.04 -8.68
CA GLN A 164 3.52 10.07 -9.88
C GLN A 164 3.82 8.91 -10.82
N THR A 165 5.11 8.70 -11.17
CA THR A 165 5.52 7.58 -12.04
C THR A 165 5.12 6.22 -11.47
N ALA A 166 5.34 6.00 -10.15
CA ALA A 166 4.96 4.75 -9.51
C ALA A 166 3.44 4.55 -9.50
N CYS A 167 2.68 5.57 -9.12
CA CYS A 167 1.22 5.48 -9.02
C CYS A 167 0.58 5.29 -10.40
N GLU A 168 0.85 6.17 -11.35
CA GLU A 168 0.19 6.14 -12.67
C GLU A 168 0.54 4.91 -13.50
N LYS A 169 1.82 4.47 -13.44
CA LYS A 169 2.29 3.42 -14.35
C LYS A 169 2.30 2.01 -13.76
N LEU A 170 2.27 1.88 -12.44
CA LEU A 170 2.39 0.58 -11.78
C LEU A 170 1.30 0.31 -10.76
N ILE A 171 1.06 1.25 -9.81
CA ILE A 171 0.29 0.93 -8.63
C ILE A 171 -1.20 1.03 -8.90
N VAL A 172 -1.71 2.17 -9.36
CA VAL A 172 -3.13 2.39 -9.60
C VAL A 172 -3.71 1.34 -10.56
N PRO A 173 -3.05 1.01 -11.69
CA PRO A 173 -3.56 -0.03 -12.59
C PRO A 173 -3.60 -1.44 -11.99
N GLU A 174 -2.73 -1.76 -11.03
CA GLU A 174 -2.56 -3.14 -10.54
C GLU A 174 -3.07 -3.35 -9.11
N ALA A 175 -3.21 -2.28 -8.31
CA ALA A 175 -3.58 -2.37 -6.91
C ALA A 175 -4.96 -3.04 -6.66
N PRO A 176 -6.01 -2.82 -7.47
CA PRO A 176 -7.28 -3.53 -7.33
C PRO A 176 -7.13 -5.05 -7.41
N HIS A 177 -6.34 -5.53 -8.37
CA HIS A 177 -6.03 -6.95 -8.56
C HIS A 177 -5.20 -7.49 -7.40
N LEU A 178 -4.13 -6.81 -6.99
CA LEU A 178 -3.30 -7.24 -5.86
C LEU A 178 -4.09 -7.30 -4.55
N ALA A 179 -4.96 -6.33 -4.28
CA ALA A 179 -5.84 -6.34 -3.12
C ALA A 179 -6.85 -7.49 -3.15
N GLY A 180 -7.40 -7.80 -4.32
CA GLY A 180 -8.25 -8.97 -4.54
C GLY A 180 -7.51 -10.27 -4.25
N LEU A 181 -6.34 -10.47 -4.86
CA LEU A 181 -5.52 -11.67 -4.65
C LEU A 181 -5.04 -11.83 -3.21
N ALA A 182 -4.61 -10.75 -2.56
CA ALA A 182 -4.12 -10.80 -1.18
C ALA A 182 -5.19 -11.31 -0.21
N THR A 183 -6.46 -11.07 -0.51
CA THR A 183 -7.60 -11.42 0.35
C THR A 183 -8.39 -12.65 -0.11
N SER A 184 -8.14 -13.19 -1.32
CA SER A 184 -8.95 -14.26 -1.93
C SER A 184 -8.86 -15.63 -1.24
N HIS A 185 -7.88 -15.84 -0.34
CA HIS A 185 -7.68 -17.10 0.36
C HIS A 185 -7.84 -17.00 1.88
N ARG A 186 -8.63 -16.07 2.39
CA ARG A 186 -9.21 -16.25 3.72
C ARG A 186 -10.22 -17.39 3.65
N VAL A 187 -9.73 -18.62 3.64
CA VAL A 187 -10.56 -19.76 4.05
C VAL A 187 -10.94 -19.45 5.48
N ASP A 188 -12.21 -19.17 5.72
CA ASP A 188 -12.75 -19.17 7.08
C ASP A 188 -12.50 -20.55 7.66
N VAL A 189 -11.44 -20.68 8.48
CA VAL A 189 -11.10 -21.91 9.22
C VAL A 189 -12.26 -22.30 10.16
N THR A 190 -13.28 -21.45 10.27
CA THR A 190 -14.48 -21.69 11.05
C THR A 190 -15.50 -22.58 10.34
N ASP A 191 -15.41 -22.84 9.03
CA ASP A 191 -16.39 -23.66 8.29
C ASP A 191 -15.85 -25.01 7.80
N GLN A 192 -14.64 -25.39 8.17
CA GLN A 192 -14.26 -26.80 8.14
C GLN A 192 -14.84 -27.46 9.39
N SER A 193 -16.10 -27.89 9.26
CA SER A 193 -16.68 -28.86 10.19
C SER A 193 -15.70 -30.03 10.35
N LEU A 194 -15.28 -30.28 11.59
CA LEU A 194 -14.51 -31.46 12.02
C LEU A 194 -15.24 -32.79 11.73
N SER A 195 -16.23 -32.79 10.84
CA SER A 195 -17.07 -33.95 10.50
C SER A 195 -16.40 -34.95 9.55
N ASP A 196 -15.33 -34.56 8.85
CA ASP A 196 -14.71 -35.43 7.83
C ASP A 196 -13.54 -36.26 8.37
N TYR A 197 -13.22 -36.16 9.68
CA TYR A 197 -12.19 -36.97 10.33
C TYR A 197 -12.73 -37.96 11.37
N ALA A 198 -14.03 -38.14 11.44
CA ALA A 198 -14.65 -39.12 12.36
C ALA A 198 -15.19 -40.31 11.54
N GLY A 199 -14.37 -41.32 11.39
CA GLY A 199 -14.91 -42.66 11.21
C GLY A 199 -14.63 -43.26 9.85
N GLU A 200 -13.79 -44.24 9.87
CA GLU A 200 -14.11 -45.61 9.45
C GLU A 200 -13.13 -46.50 10.19
N ASP A 201 -13.63 -47.12 11.28
CA ASP A 201 -13.18 -48.41 11.77
C ASP A 201 -14.03 -49.51 11.11
#